data_2a390c4baacc484fdce58ee2df8c6bc6
#
_entry.id   2a390c4baacc484fdce58ee2df8c6bc6
#
_cell.length_a   1.000
_cell.length_b   1.000
_cell.length_c   1.000
_cell.angle_alpha   90.00
_cell.angle_beta   90.00
_cell.angle_gamma   90.00
#
_symmetry.space_group_name_H-M   'P 1'
#
loop_
_entity.id
_entity.type
_entity.pdbx_description
1 polymer ?
#
loop_
_entity_poly.entity_id
_entity_poly.type
_entity_poly.pdbx_seq_one_letter_code
_entity_poly.pdbx_strand_id
1 'polypeptide(L)'
;MEKKQTGKSYDYEIEISGVTQEFEKKDGKFLALDTVNLNVEQNEFICVVGPSGCGKTTLLNIIAGLCKPTTGTVKVRGELVTGPGKGKGVVFQQYALYPWLTVEKNVEFGMRMKGVPKAERAEIAKKYIDLVGLSKF
;
A
#
# COMPACT_ATOMS: atom_id res chain seq x y z
N MET A 1 -14.91 -6.13 -19.64
CA MET A 1 -15.63 -7.05 -18.74
C MET A 1 -15.43 -6.56 -17.31
N GLU A 2 -16.41 -5.81 -16.81
CA GLU A 2 -16.42 -5.38 -15.41
C GLU A 2 -16.77 -6.60 -14.54
N LYS A 3 -15.80 -7.04 -13.74
CA LYS A 3 -16.08 -8.01 -12.67
C LYS A 3 -16.89 -7.30 -11.60
N LYS A 4 -18.18 -7.65 -11.46
CA LYS A 4 -19.01 -7.31 -10.32
C LYS A 4 -18.23 -7.49 -9.03
N GLN A 5 -17.92 -6.38 -8.34
CA GLN A 5 -17.48 -6.41 -6.96
C GLN A 5 -18.63 -6.97 -6.13
N THR A 6 -18.39 -8.07 -5.46
CA THR A 6 -19.30 -8.70 -4.51
C THR A 6 -19.57 -7.71 -3.38
N GLY A 7 -20.82 -7.28 -3.28
CA GLY A 7 -21.28 -6.22 -2.39
C GLY A 7 -21.10 -6.53 -0.90
N LYS A 8 -19.98 -6.16 -0.33
CA LYS A 8 -19.92 -5.73 1.06
C LYS A 8 -20.04 -4.21 1.04
N SER A 9 -21.13 -3.67 1.58
CA SER A 9 -21.28 -2.24 1.84
C SER A 9 -20.30 -1.87 2.94
N TYR A 10 -19.40 -0.92 2.69
CA TYR A 10 -18.54 -0.27 3.68
C TYR A 10 -18.65 1.24 3.48
N ASP A 11 -18.60 1.98 4.59
CA ASP A 11 -18.81 3.42 4.57
C ASP A 11 -17.56 4.16 4.05
N TYR A 12 -16.37 3.64 4.37
CA TYR A 12 -15.08 4.24 4.00
C TYR A 12 -14.14 3.24 3.37
N GLU A 13 -13.33 3.69 2.40
CA GLU A 13 -12.25 2.89 1.81
C GLU A 13 -11.17 2.57 2.86
N ILE A 14 -10.82 3.57 3.70
CA ILE A 14 -9.92 3.43 4.85
C ILE A 14 -10.55 4.10 6.06
N GLU A 15 -10.56 3.42 7.19
CA GLU A 15 -11.00 3.93 8.49
C GLU A 15 -9.87 3.77 9.49
N ILE A 16 -9.40 4.87 10.07
CA ILE A 16 -8.34 4.93 11.08
C ILE A 16 -8.96 5.47 12.35
N SER A 17 -8.93 4.69 13.43
CA SER A 17 -9.58 5.01 14.70
C SER A 17 -8.59 4.93 15.86
N GLY A 18 -8.25 6.08 16.46
CA GLY A 18 -7.43 6.20 17.65
C GLY A 18 -6.03 5.61 17.52
N VAL A 19 -5.44 5.63 16.30
CA VAL A 19 -4.14 5.02 16.05
C VAL A 19 -3.03 5.84 16.66
N THR A 20 -2.21 5.19 17.51
CA THR A 20 -0.94 5.71 18.02
C THR A 20 0.19 4.76 17.66
N GLN A 21 1.42 5.27 17.61
CA GLN A 21 2.60 4.43 17.44
C GLN A 21 3.75 4.90 18.31
N GLU A 22 4.18 4.02 19.20
CA GLU A 22 5.40 4.16 20.00
C GLU A 22 6.45 3.15 19.54
N PHE A 23 7.70 3.57 19.53
CA PHE A 23 8.85 2.69 19.30
C PHE A 23 9.75 2.69 20.55
N GLU A 24 10.24 1.52 20.92
CA GLU A 24 11.26 1.40 21.97
C GLU A 24 12.62 1.88 21.44
N LYS A 25 13.28 2.73 22.22
CA LYS A 25 14.66 3.16 22.02
C LYS A 25 15.49 2.83 23.24
N LYS A 26 16.83 2.88 23.10
CA LYS A 26 17.76 2.62 24.22
C LYS A 26 17.50 3.54 25.44
N ASP A 27 17.03 4.75 25.17
CA ASP A 27 16.82 5.80 26.18
C ASP A 27 15.32 6.00 26.52
N GLY A 28 14.45 5.01 26.23
CA GLY A 28 13.03 5.06 26.52
C GLY A 28 12.15 4.88 25.29
N LYS A 29 10.90 5.36 25.37
CA LYS A 29 9.93 5.28 24.28
C LYS A 29 9.92 6.53 23.44
N PHE A 30 9.74 6.37 22.14
CA PHE A 30 9.57 7.46 21.18
C PHE A 30 8.16 7.38 20.57
N LEU A 31 7.36 8.42 20.81
CA LEU A 31 6.05 8.56 20.19
C LEU A 31 6.23 9.04 18.73
N ALA A 32 5.97 8.15 17.79
CA ALA A 32 6.08 8.44 16.36
C ALA A 32 4.76 8.93 15.75
N LEU A 33 3.63 8.49 16.29
CA LEU A 33 2.29 8.97 15.95
C LEU A 33 1.53 9.20 17.25
N ASP A 34 1.07 10.42 17.44
CA ASP A 34 0.02 10.74 18.38
C ASP A 34 -1.34 10.46 17.74
N THR A 35 -2.37 10.33 18.53
CA THR A 35 -3.71 9.84 18.16
C THR A 35 -4.19 10.33 16.78
N VAL A 36 -4.24 9.39 15.82
CA VAL A 36 -4.71 9.65 14.45
C VAL A 36 -6.11 9.09 14.28
N ASN A 37 -7.02 9.93 13.81
CA ASN A 37 -8.35 9.55 13.34
C ASN A 37 -8.53 10.10 11.92
N LEU A 38 -8.87 9.24 10.97
CA LEU A 38 -9.06 9.62 9.56
C LEU A 38 -9.99 8.62 8.88
N ASN A 39 -10.95 9.13 8.13
CA ASN A 39 -11.78 8.36 7.22
C ASN A 39 -11.47 8.80 5.79
N VAL A 40 -11.30 7.83 4.90
CA VAL A 40 -11.04 8.06 3.47
C VAL A 40 -12.16 7.43 2.68
N GLU A 41 -12.80 8.22 1.83
CA GLU A 41 -13.88 7.76 0.95
C GLU A 41 -13.35 6.98 -0.26
N GLN A 42 -14.26 6.30 -0.98
CA GLN A 42 -13.90 5.65 -2.23
C GLN A 42 -13.48 6.67 -3.28
N ASN A 43 -12.40 6.36 -4.02
CA ASN A 43 -11.82 7.21 -5.06
C ASN A 43 -11.30 8.57 -4.55
N GLU A 44 -11.17 8.76 -3.26
CA GLU A 44 -10.55 9.94 -2.69
C GLU A 44 -9.02 9.90 -2.86
N PHE A 45 -8.42 11.05 -3.15
CA PHE A 45 -6.98 11.25 -3.19
C PHE A 45 -6.55 12.02 -1.95
N ILE A 46 -5.77 11.38 -1.08
CA ILE A 46 -5.28 11.99 0.16
C ILE A 46 -3.78 12.30 0.04
N CYS A 47 -3.41 13.52 0.42
CA CYS A 47 -2.02 13.94 0.52
C CYS A 47 -1.65 14.19 1.99
N VAL A 48 -0.69 13.43 2.53
CA VAL A 48 -0.17 13.60 3.89
C VAL A 48 1.10 14.43 3.84
N VAL A 49 1.05 15.66 4.36
CA VAL A 49 2.14 16.65 4.33
C VAL A 49 2.69 16.89 5.73
N GLY A 50 3.97 17.15 5.83
CA GLY A 50 4.62 17.48 7.10
C GLY A 50 6.14 17.34 7.03
N PRO A 51 6.88 17.84 8.03
CA PRO A 51 8.34 17.79 8.07
C PRO A 51 8.88 16.36 8.10
N SER A 52 10.18 16.21 7.86
CA SER A 52 10.84 14.90 8.00
C SER A 52 10.73 14.39 9.44
N GLY A 53 10.46 13.09 9.60
CA GLY A 53 10.34 12.45 10.92
C GLY A 53 9.00 12.62 11.64
N CYS A 54 8.00 13.32 11.07
CA CYS A 54 6.69 13.51 11.73
C CYS A 54 5.72 12.32 11.61
N GLY A 55 6.19 11.13 11.22
CA GLY A 55 5.38 9.91 11.27
C GLY A 55 4.65 9.53 9.97
N LYS A 56 4.75 10.29 8.86
CA LYS A 56 4.05 9.98 7.59
C LYS A 56 4.27 8.55 7.10
N THR A 57 5.52 8.12 7.03
CA THR A 57 5.88 6.77 6.60
C THR A 57 5.37 5.72 7.60
N THR A 58 5.38 6.03 8.89
CA THR A 58 4.83 5.15 9.93
C THR A 58 3.34 4.94 9.72
N LEU A 59 2.58 6.00 9.48
CA LEU A 59 1.14 5.93 9.20
C LEU A 59 0.87 5.09 7.94
N LEU A 60 1.59 5.33 6.86
CA LEU A 60 1.45 4.55 5.62
C LEU A 60 1.79 3.06 5.83
N ASN A 61 2.82 2.76 6.61
CA ASN A 61 3.18 1.37 6.93
C ASN A 61 2.09 0.67 7.77
N ILE A 62 1.44 1.38 8.69
CA ILE A 62 0.32 0.84 9.46
C ILE A 62 -0.88 0.56 8.55
N ILE A 63 -1.25 1.49 7.66
CA ILE A 63 -2.33 1.29 6.68
C ILE A 63 -2.02 0.11 5.75
N ALA A 64 -0.78 -0.03 5.31
CA ALA A 64 -0.33 -1.14 4.48
C ALA A 64 -0.35 -2.49 5.21
N GLY A 65 -0.35 -2.48 6.55
CA GLY A 65 -0.23 -3.67 7.39
C GLY A 65 1.21 -4.16 7.56
N LEU A 66 2.19 -3.30 7.27
CA LEU A 66 3.62 -3.59 7.45
C LEU A 66 4.08 -3.33 8.89
N CYS A 67 3.32 -2.55 9.63
CA CYS A 67 3.54 -2.25 11.03
C CYS A 67 2.20 -2.34 11.78
N LYS A 68 2.21 -2.94 12.96
CA LYS A 68 1.06 -2.92 13.88
C LYS A 68 1.05 -1.60 14.66
N PRO A 69 -0.09 -0.92 14.82
CA PRO A 69 -0.17 0.24 15.70
C PRO A 69 -0.03 -0.16 17.17
N THR A 70 0.46 0.74 18.01
CA THR A 70 0.51 0.53 19.48
C THR A 70 -0.90 0.54 20.06
N THR A 71 -1.75 1.46 19.63
CA THR A 71 -3.18 1.50 19.98
C THR A 71 -4.02 1.79 18.74
N GLY A 72 -5.32 1.63 18.88
CA GLY A 72 -6.27 1.91 17.81
C GLY A 72 -6.34 0.84 16.73
N THR A 73 -7.08 1.12 15.68
CA THR A 73 -7.35 0.17 14.59
C THR A 73 -7.35 0.85 13.24
N VAL A 74 -6.99 0.08 12.21
CA VAL A 74 -7.16 0.47 10.81
C VAL A 74 -8.02 -0.56 10.11
N LYS A 75 -9.03 -0.11 9.38
CA LYS A 75 -9.81 -0.96 8.48
C LYS A 75 -9.65 -0.47 7.04
N VAL A 76 -9.64 -1.41 6.11
CA VAL A 76 -9.66 -1.15 4.67
C VAL A 76 -10.86 -1.90 4.10
N ARG A 77 -11.79 -1.18 3.50
CA ARG A 77 -13.06 -1.74 2.99
C ARG A 77 -13.81 -2.53 4.05
N GLY A 78 -13.89 -1.97 5.28
CA GLY A 78 -14.55 -2.58 6.42
C GLY A 78 -13.80 -3.77 7.04
N GLU A 79 -12.68 -4.22 6.48
CA GLU A 79 -11.88 -5.33 7.00
C GLU A 79 -10.69 -4.82 7.84
N LEU A 80 -10.54 -5.34 9.05
CA LEU A 80 -9.43 -4.97 9.94
C LEU A 80 -8.08 -5.33 9.31
N VAL A 81 -7.16 -4.37 9.31
CA VAL A 81 -5.78 -4.57 8.84
C VAL A 81 -4.98 -5.31 9.91
N THR A 82 -4.71 -6.57 9.70
CA THR A 82 -3.88 -7.42 10.59
C THR A 82 -2.50 -7.72 10.01
N GLY A 83 -2.26 -7.34 8.74
CA GLY A 83 -1.01 -7.56 8.04
C GLY A 83 -1.08 -7.13 6.57
N PRO A 84 0.01 -7.32 5.80
CA PRO A 84 -0.01 -7.14 4.35
C PRO A 84 -1.07 -8.03 3.73
N GLY A 85 -1.82 -7.51 2.75
CA GLY A 85 -2.94 -8.26 2.20
C GLY A 85 -3.36 -7.84 0.81
N LYS A 86 -4.30 -8.61 0.23
CA LYS A 86 -4.88 -8.34 -1.09
C LYS A 86 -5.64 -7.01 -1.07
N GLY A 87 -5.63 -6.30 -2.19
CA GLY A 87 -6.37 -5.05 -2.36
C GLY A 87 -5.63 -3.79 -1.93
N LYS A 88 -4.44 -3.92 -1.35
CA LYS A 88 -3.54 -2.80 -1.03
C LYS A 88 -2.30 -2.85 -1.90
N GLY A 89 -1.90 -1.73 -2.50
CA GLY A 89 -0.65 -1.58 -3.23
C GLY A 89 0.19 -0.49 -2.57
N VAL A 90 1.47 -0.74 -2.35
CA VAL A 90 2.41 0.23 -1.78
C VAL A 90 3.51 0.51 -2.77
N VAL A 91 3.75 1.78 -3.06
CA VAL A 91 4.94 2.22 -3.77
C VAL A 91 5.94 2.71 -2.72
N PHE A 92 7.04 1.98 -2.58
CA PHE A 92 8.08 2.31 -1.60
C PHE A 92 8.93 3.49 -2.07
N GLN A 93 9.41 4.28 -1.12
CA GLN A 93 10.34 5.39 -1.39
C GLN A 93 11.69 4.90 -1.91
N GLN A 94 12.14 3.73 -1.48
CA GLN A 94 13.32 3.06 -2.01
C GLN A 94 12.92 2.03 -3.07
N TYR A 95 13.80 1.79 -4.03
CA TYR A 95 13.54 0.88 -5.15
C TYR A 95 13.23 -0.53 -4.65
N ALA A 96 11.99 -0.97 -4.89
CA ALA A 96 11.52 -2.31 -4.54
C ALA A 96 11.53 -3.26 -5.75
N LEU A 97 12.48 -3.07 -6.67
CA LEU A 97 12.65 -3.94 -7.82
C LEU A 97 13.50 -5.15 -7.45
N TYR A 98 13.21 -6.28 -8.08
CA TYR A 98 14.03 -7.48 -8.01
C TYR A 98 15.24 -7.32 -8.93
N PRO A 99 16.47 -7.12 -8.41
CA PRO A 99 17.65 -6.79 -9.24
C PRO A 99 18.09 -7.94 -10.15
N TRP A 100 17.65 -9.17 -9.86
CA TRP A 100 17.89 -10.36 -10.68
C TRP A 100 16.84 -10.57 -11.79
N LEU A 101 15.83 -9.73 -11.88
CA LEU A 101 14.82 -9.76 -12.92
C LEU A 101 15.02 -8.62 -13.92
N THR A 102 14.67 -8.88 -15.18
CA THR A 102 14.60 -7.83 -16.21
C THR A 102 13.46 -6.84 -15.90
N VAL A 103 13.44 -5.69 -16.57
CA VAL A 103 12.36 -4.70 -16.48
C VAL A 103 11.00 -5.37 -16.72
N GLU A 104 10.87 -6.08 -17.84
CA GLU A 104 9.64 -6.80 -18.20
C GLU A 104 9.20 -7.79 -17.12
N LYS A 105 10.11 -8.59 -16.60
CA LYS A 105 9.82 -9.57 -15.53
C LYS A 105 9.44 -8.92 -14.20
N ASN A 106 10.00 -7.75 -13.88
CA ASN A 106 9.59 -6.97 -12.72
C ASN A 106 8.15 -6.48 -12.88
N VAL A 107 7.79 -5.93 -14.06
CA VAL A 107 6.42 -5.48 -14.36
C VAL A 107 5.44 -6.65 -14.36
N GLU A 108 5.82 -7.81 -14.90
CA GLU A 108 5.00 -9.01 -14.90
C GLU A 108 4.81 -9.65 -13.52
N PHE A 109 5.69 -9.37 -12.55
CA PHE A 109 5.78 -10.13 -11.32
C PHE A 109 4.45 -10.21 -10.56
N GLY A 110 3.80 -9.08 -10.35
CA GLY A 110 2.51 -9.03 -9.64
C GLY A 110 1.40 -9.80 -10.35
N MET A 111 1.37 -9.73 -11.68
CA MET A 111 0.40 -10.47 -12.51
C MET A 111 0.68 -11.98 -12.47
N ARG A 112 1.96 -12.37 -12.46
CA ARG A 112 2.38 -13.77 -12.31
C ARG A 112 1.92 -14.35 -10.98
N MET A 113 2.05 -13.59 -9.89
CA MET A 113 1.59 -14.03 -8.57
C MET A 113 0.06 -14.16 -8.47
N LYS A 114 -0.67 -13.44 -9.33
CA LYS A 114 -2.14 -13.56 -9.46
C LYS A 114 -2.58 -14.65 -10.44
N GLY A 115 -1.65 -15.42 -11.03
CA GLY A 115 -1.94 -16.51 -11.96
C GLY A 115 -2.35 -16.05 -13.37
N VAL A 116 -2.07 -14.80 -13.76
CA VAL A 116 -2.35 -14.32 -15.12
C VAL A 116 -1.53 -15.11 -16.15
N PRO A 117 -2.14 -15.59 -17.26
CA PRO A 117 -1.44 -16.32 -18.31
C PRO A 117 -0.24 -15.54 -18.89
N LYS A 118 0.81 -16.27 -19.29
CA LYS A 118 2.07 -15.65 -19.78
C LYS A 118 1.86 -14.68 -20.95
N ALA A 119 1.05 -15.06 -21.93
CA ALA A 119 0.80 -14.23 -23.09
C ALA A 119 0.12 -12.91 -22.71
N GLU A 120 -0.93 -12.97 -21.89
CA GLU A 120 -1.68 -11.81 -21.43
C GLU A 120 -0.80 -10.84 -20.61
N ARG A 121 -0.02 -11.36 -19.66
CA ARG A 121 0.85 -10.50 -18.83
C ARG A 121 1.98 -9.85 -19.64
N ALA A 122 2.52 -10.53 -20.68
CA ALA A 122 3.53 -9.96 -21.55
C ALA A 122 2.97 -8.76 -22.35
N GLU A 123 1.77 -8.87 -22.90
CA GLU A 123 1.08 -7.76 -23.59
C GLU A 123 0.84 -6.58 -22.64
N ILE A 124 0.34 -6.85 -21.43
CA ILE A 124 0.12 -5.82 -20.42
C ILE A 124 1.43 -5.16 -20.00
N ALA A 125 2.48 -5.94 -19.75
CA ALA A 125 3.80 -5.43 -19.38
C ALA A 125 4.36 -4.52 -20.46
N LYS A 126 4.31 -4.95 -21.73
CA LYS A 126 4.74 -4.14 -22.88
C LYS A 126 4.02 -2.79 -22.91
N LYS A 127 2.70 -2.78 -22.78
CA LYS A 127 1.91 -1.55 -22.75
C LYS A 127 2.38 -0.56 -21.67
N TYR A 128 2.65 -1.04 -20.46
CA TYR A 128 3.10 -0.16 -19.36
C TYR A 128 4.56 0.29 -19.54
N ILE A 129 5.43 -0.57 -20.09
CA ILE A 129 6.82 -0.22 -20.41
C ILE A 129 6.85 0.87 -21.48
N ASP A 130 6.00 0.76 -22.53
CA ASP A 130 5.86 1.76 -23.57
C ASP A 130 5.32 3.09 -23.01
N LEU A 131 4.33 3.03 -22.12
CA LEU A 131 3.71 4.20 -21.49
C LEU A 131 4.71 5.06 -20.71
N VAL A 132 5.70 4.42 -20.06
CA VAL A 132 6.76 5.12 -19.30
C VAL A 132 8.04 5.37 -20.12
N GLY A 133 8.03 5.10 -21.41
CA GLY A 133 9.14 5.40 -22.33
C GLY A 133 10.36 4.46 -22.20
N LEU A 134 10.17 3.28 -21.61
CA LEU A 134 11.26 2.31 -21.40
C LEU A 134 11.38 1.25 -22.50
N SER A 135 10.67 1.37 -23.60
CA SER A 135 10.65 0.37 -24.70
C SER A 135 12.01 0.12 -25.36
N LYS A 136 12.96 1.04 -25.19
CA LYS A 136 14.30 0.94 -25.78
C LYS A 136 15.30 0.20 -24.86
N PHE A 137 14.88 -0.21 -23.67
CA PHE A 137 15.66 -0.88 -22.64
C PHE A 137 15.10 -2.31 -22.42
#